data_6427b5af3c51de51f3549a6eba4521af
#
_entry.id   6427b5af3c51de51f3549a6eba4521af
#
_cell.length_a   1.000
_cell.length_b   1.000
_cell.length_c   1.000
_cell.angle_alpha   90.00
_cell.angle_beta   90.00
_cell.angle_gamma   90.00
#
_symmetry.space_group_name_H-M   'P 1'
#
loop_
_entity.id
_entity.type
_entity.pdbx_description
1 polymer ?
#
loop_
_entity_poly.entity_id
_entity_poly.type
_entity_poly.pdbx_seq_one_letter_code
_entity_poly.pdbx_strand_id
1 'polypeptide(L)'
;MKWINTKVEFTWDSKKQKYVETDVQGYHYSGPIALCGGGWESFGSGDLVSISGSFQGTPHVSMSVGDVVLSANITGLPDSDVASEYLLWNYTGSAGISSQVTLATSSVESITTHSRAPSDGGMFSLVCENGRTDDILLTEAHPLLVWSGSADENVTGSGVWYFEYVEDIHPDFKLLSSSLEPIDITSITEFTGSVTQSFFRFDVEPYDVYFVEGILVHN
;
A
#
# COMPACT_ATOMS: atom_id res chain seq x y z
N MET A 1 -16.07 -25.47 9.84
CA MET A 1 -17.30 -24.66 9.86
C MET A 1 -17.01 -23.46 10.75
N LYS A 2 -17.16 -22.24 10.20
CA LYS A 2 -16.95 -20.99 10.94
C LYS A 2 -18.27 -20.25 11.05
N TRP A 3 -18.48 -19.55 12.16
CA TRP A 3 -19.64 -18.68 12.33
C TRP A 3 -19.35 -17.33 11.69
N ILE A 4 -20.25 -16.85 10.85
CA ILE A 4 -20.16 -15.52 10.23
C ILE A 4 -21.25 -14.63 10.79
N ASN A 5 -20.86 -13.54 11.45
CA ASN A 5 -21.80 -12.54 11.92
C ASN A 5 -22.27 -11.69 10.73
N THR A 6 -23.57 -11.57 10.57
CA THR A 6 -24.22 -10.68 9.58
C THR A 6 -24.73 -9.39 10.21
N LYS A 7 -24.95 -9.42 11.52
CA LYS A 7 -25.36 -8.27 12.31
C LYS A 7 -24.91 -8.46 13.76
N VAL A 8 -24.37 -7.40 14.35
CA VAL A 8 -24.04 -7.34 15.78
C VAL A 8 -24.63 -6.07 16.35
N GLU A 9 -25.47 -6.18 17.36
CA GLU A 9 -26.03 -5.04 18.09
C GLU A 9 -25.32 -4.88 19.43
N PHE A 10 -24.99 -3.63 19.75
CA PHE A 10 -24.38 -3.27 21.01
C PHE A 10 -25.28 -2.32 21.79
N THR A 11 -25.44 -2.58 23.09
CA THR A 11 -26.17 -1.69 24.00
C THR A 11 -25.23 -1.21 25.09
N TRP A 12 -25.37 0.05 25.48
CA TRP A 12 -24.60 0.61 26.59
C TRP A 12 -25.08 0.01 27.94
N ASP A 13 -24.18 -0.69 28.62
CA ASP A 13 -24.42 -1.20 29.99
C ASP A 13 -23.87 -0.16 30.99
N SER A 14 -24.80 0.56 31.62
CA SER A 14 -24.45 1.60 32.60
C SER A 14 -23.79 1.08 33.87
N LYS A 15 -23.99 -0.20 34.20
CA LYS A 15 -23.34 -0.84 35.35
C LYS A 15 -21.90 -1.23 35.04
N LYS A 16 -21.65 -1.65 33.82
CA LYS A 16 -20.30 -2.05 33.37
C LYS A 16 -19.51 -0.89 32.73
N GLN A 17 -20.15 0.27 32.50
CA GLN A 17 -19.57 1.43 31.87
C GLN A 17 -18.92 1.10 30.49
N LYS A 18 -19.57 0.22 29.71
CA LYS A 18 -19.11 -0.18 28.36
C LYS A 18 -20.27 -0.66 27.50
N TYR A 19 -20.06 -0.67 26.21
CA TYR A 19 -20.96 -1.34 25.29
C TYR A 19 -20.85 -2.85 25.45
N VAL A 20 -21.98 -3.52 25.49
CA VAL A 20 -22.10 -4.98 25.54
C VAL A 20 -22.87 -5.46 24.32
N GLU A 21 -22.43 -6.56 23.77
CA GLU A 21 -23.12 -7.23 22.67
C GLU A 21 -24.45 -7.80 23.16
N THR A 22 -25.53 -7.45 22.48
CA THR A 22 -26.91 -7.80 22.90
C THR A 22 -27.64 -8.68 21.89
N ASP A 23 -27.28 -8.59 20.62
CA ASP A 23 -27.86 -9.45 19.60
C ASP A 23 -26.80 -9.75 18.53
N VAL A 24 -26.66 -11.02 18.14
CA VAL A 24 -25.75 -11.47 17.09
C VAL A 24 -26.53 -12.36 16.15
N GLN A 25 -26.66 -11.89 14.93
CA GLN A 25 -27.22 -12.67 13.82
C GLN A 25 -26.09 -13.15 12.92
N GLY A 26 -26.17 -14.39 12.48
CA GLY A 26 -25.17 -14.97 11.62
C GLY A 26 -25.55 -16.37 11.15
N TYR A 27 -24.63 -17.01 10.49
CA TYR A 27 -24.81 -18.37 9.99
C TYR A 27 -23.49 -19.15 10.01
N HIS A 28 -23.63 -20.46 10.03
CA HIS A 28 -22.47 -21.34 9.86
C HIS A 28 -22.09 -21.48 8.40
N TYR A 29 -20.82 -21.24 8.11
CA TYR A 29 -20.25 -21.34 6.78
C TYR A 29 -19.13 -22.37 6.73
N SER A 30 -19.11 -23.20 5.70
CA SER A 30 -18.10 -24.26 5.52
C SER A 30 -17.27 -24.15 4.24
N GLY A 31 -17.50 -23.10 3.45
CA GLY A 31 -16.70 -22.80 2.25
C GLY A 31 -15.40 -22.04 2.54
N PRO A 32 -14.59 -21.74 1.54
CA PRO A 32 -13.48 -20.82 1.69
C PRO A 32 -14.02 -19.45 2.07
N ILE A 33 -13.49 -18.87 3.14
CA ILE A 33 -13.81 -17.49 3.52
C ILE A 33 -12.81 -16.63 2.75
N ALA A 34 -13.30 -15.87 1.77
CA ALA A 34 -12.62 -14.65 1.41
C ALA A 34 -12.70 -13.73 2.64
N LEU A 35 -11.58 -13.44 3.26
CA LEU A 35 -11.51 -12.39 4.26
C LEU A 35 -11.70 -11.07 3.50
N CYS A 36 -12.95 -10.62 3.40
CA CYS A 36 -13.29 -9.28 2.95
C CYS A 36 -12.95 -8.31 4.08
N GLY A 37 -11.69 -8.05 4.25
CA GLY A 37 -11.19 -7.14 5.25
C GLY A 37 -9.80 -6.70 4.85
N GLY A 38 -9.72 -5.99 3.80
CA GLY A 38 -8.57 -5.44 3.17
C GLY A 38 -8.96 -5.20 1.73
N GLY A 39 -8.92 -3.97 1.31
CA GLY A 39 -9.02 -3.64 -0.09
C GLY A 39 -7.99 -4.44 -0.87
N TRP A 40 -8.20 -4.57 -2.14
CA TRP A 40 -7.24 -5.18 -3.03
C TRP A 40 -6.04 -4.26 -3.16
N GLU A 41 -5.00 -4.55 -2.44
CA GLU A 41 -3.73 -3.81 -2.46
C GLU A 41 -3.00 -4.16 -3.75
N SER A 42 -3.02 -3.25 -4.72
CA SER A 42 -2.41 -3.52 -6.02
C SER A 42 -2.28 -2.26 -6.88
N PHE A 43 -1.46 -2.34 -7.88
CA PHE A 43 -1.18 -1.29 -8.86
C PHE A 43 -1.72 -1.65 -10.26
N GLY A 44 -1.90 -0.63 -11.09
CA GLY A 44 -2.55 -0.74 -12.38
C GLY A 44 -1.71 -1.37 -13.48
N SER A 45 -2.38 -1.72 -14.57
CA SER A 45 -1.78 -2.47 -15.67
C SER A 45 -0.80 -1.67 -16.54
N GLY A 46 -0.75 -0.36 -16.38
CA GLY A 46 0.20 0.51 -17.09
C GLY A 46 1.52 0.76 -16.36
N ASP A 47 1.57 0.42 -15.06
CA ASP A 47 2.70 0.78 -14.22
C ASP A 47 3.91 -0.12 -14.46
N LEU A 48 5.09 0.39 -14.14
CA LEU A 48 6.35 -0.33 -14.32
C LEU A 48 6.97 -0.68 -12.98
N VAL A 49 7.21 -1.96 -12.76
CA VAL A 49 8.00 -2.42 -11.61
C VAL A 49 9.48 -2.20 -11.89
N SER A 50 10.19 -1.58 -10.97
CA SER A 50 11.62 -1.38 -11.05
C SER A 50 12.37 -2.70 -10.86
N ILE A 51 13.24 -3.06 -11.78
CA ILE A 51 14.07 -4.28 -11.70
C ILE A 51 15.47 -3.97 -11.17
N SER A 52 16.11 -4.97 -10.57
CA SER A 52 17.45 -4.80 -10.03
C SER A 52 18.48 -4.48 -11.13
N GLY A 53 19.36 -3.54 -10.83
CA GLY A 53 20.56 -3.27 -11.63
C GLY A 53 20.46 -2.19 -12.70
N SER A 54 19.26 -1.69 -13.05
CA SER A 54 19.16 -0.66 -14.09
C SER A 54 18.20 0.49 -13.81
N PHE A 55 17.38 0.44 -12.77
CA PHE A 55 16.24 1.36 -12.57
C PHE A 55 15.27 1.43 -13.77
N GLN A 56 15.41 0.52 -14.71
CA GLN A 56 14.51 0.41 -15.85
C GLN A 56 13.30 -0.40 -15.43
N GLY A 57 12.13 0.20 -15.58
CA GLY A 57 10.89 -0.49 -15.29
C GLY A 57 10.62 -1.62 -16.30
N THR A 58 10.09 -2.73 -15.83
CA THR A 58 9.53 -3.78 -16.67
C THR A 58 8.02 -3.71 -16.55
N PRO A 59 7.26 -3.76 -17.68
CA PRO A 59 5.81 -3.85 -17.59
C PRO A 59 5.43 -5.07 -16.74
N HIS A 60 4.59 -4.86 -15.74
CA HIS A 60 4.18 -5.92 -14.80
C HIS A 60 3.56 -7.14 -15.50
N VAL A 61 2.93 -6.96 -16.66
CA VAL A 61 2.42 -8.07 -17.50
C VAL A 61 3.52 -9.03 -17.99
N SER A 62 4.78 -8.61 -17.94
CA SER A 62 5.94 -9.43 -18.30
C SER A 62 6.67 -10.00 -17.09
N MET A 63 6.22 -9.68 -15.87
CA MET A 63 6.81 -10.21 -14.64
C MET A 63 6.40 -11.66 -14.41
N SER A 64 7.31 -12.42 -13.83
CA SER A 64 7.13 -13.84 -13.52
C SER A 64 7.62 -14.15 -12.11
N VAL A 65 7.10 -15.20 -11.51
CA VAL A 65 7.63 -15.73 -10.26
C VAL A 65 9.12 -16.07 -10.44
N GLY A 66 9.93 -15.62 -9.49
CA GLY A 66 11.38 -15.71 -9.51
C GLY A 66 12.10 -14.52 -10.13
N ASP A 67 11.39 -13.56 -10.72
CA ASP A 67 11.99 -12.31 -11.17
C ASP A 67 12.47 -11.48 -9.96
N VAL A 68 13.54 -10.71 -10.18
CA VAL A 68 14.16 -9.88 -9.14
C VAL A 68 13.76 -8.44 -9.33
N VAL A 69 13.16 -7.86 -8.31
CA VAL A 69 12.71 -6.47 -8.27
C VAL A 69 13.59 -5.61 -7.36
N LEU A 70 13.64 -4.32 -7.66
CA LEU A 70 14.23 -3.35 -6.75
C LEU A 70 13.31 -3.20 -5.53
N SER A 71 13.89 -3.34 -4.36
CA SER A 71 13.22 -3.35 -3.07
C SER A 71 13.95 -2.46 -2.07
N ALA A 72 13.48 -2.41 -0.85
CA ALA A 72 14.11 -1.72 0.26
C ALA A 72 14.10 -2.57 1.52
N ASN A 73 15.23 -2.60 2.22
CA ASN A 73 15.27 -3.10 3.59
C ASN A 73 14.94 -1.96 4.53
N ILE A 74 13.83 -2.06 5.23
CA ILE A 74 13.36 -1.08 6.22
C ILE A 74 13.61 -1.63 7.62
N THR A 75 14.43 -0.94 8.40
CA THR A 75 14.78 -1.38 9.75
C THR A 75 13.55 -1.44 10.65
N GLY A 76 13.24 -2.62 11.15
CA GLY A 76 12.14 -2.86 12.07
C GLY A 76 10.74 -2.94 11.41
N LEU A 77 10.68 -2.98 10.09
CA LEU A 77 9.43 -3.35 9.43
C LEU A 77 9.12 -4.81 9.76
N PRO A 78 7.90 -5.15 10.20
CA PRO A 78 7.49 -6.54 10.41
C PRO A 78 7.50 -7.30 9.08
N ASP A 79 7.97 -8.54 9.13
CA ASP A 79 7.76 -9.52 8.08
C ASP A 79 6.36 -10.12 8.31
N SER A 80 5.36 -9.59 7.65
CA SER A 80 3.96 -9.96 7.90
C SER A 80 3.03 -9.51 6.78
N ASP A 81 2.19 -10.42 6.31
CA ASP A 81 1.06 -10.13 5.40
C ASP A 81 -0.13 -9.44 6.10
N VAL A 82 -0.02 -9.15 7.39
CA VAL A 82 -1.10 -8.54 8.16
C VAL A 82 -0.97 -7.03 8.15
N ALA A 83 -1.81 -6.37 7.36
CA ALA A 83 -1.81 -4.92 7.18
C ALA A 83 -1.70 -4.12 8.50
N SER A 84 -2.39 -4.56 9.57
CA SER A 84 -2.33 -3.90 10.87
C SER A 84 -0.96 -3.94 11.55
N GLU A 85 -0.05 -4.79 11.12
CA GLU A 85 1.29 -4.91 11.72
C GLU A 85 2.27 -3.93 11.08
N TYR A 86 2.33 -3.84 9.75
CA TYR A 86 3.22 -2.88 9.10
C TYR A 86 2.70 -1.43 9.17
N LEU A 87 1.39 -1.19 9.24
CA LEU A 87 0.84 0.15 9.48
C LEU A 87 1.21 0.72 10.85
N LEU A 88 1.63 -0.11 11.81
CA LEU A 88 2.15 0.36 13.09
C LEU A 88 3.62 0.80 13.02
N TRP A 89 4.34 0.45 11.97
CA TRP A 89 5.72 0.89 11.79
C TRP A 89 5.78 2.40 11.57
N ASN A 90 6.68 3.06 12.26
CA ASN A 90 6.94 4.48 12.04
C ASN A 90 8.38 4.86 12.40
N TYR A 91 8.85 5.93 11.77
CA TYR A 91 10.13 6.54 12.06
C TYR A 91 9.96 8.05 12.24
N THR A 92 10.22 8.54 13.43
CA THR A 92 10.18 9.96 13.75
C THR A 92 11.58 10.57 13.60
N GLY A 93 11.74 11.53 12.71
CA GLY A 93 13.04 12.13 12.44
C GLY A 93 12.99 13.21 11.36
N SER A 94 14.04 13.26 10.56
CA SER A 94 14.12 14.10 9.38
C SER A 94 13.48 13.40 8.17
N ALA A 95 13.17 14.18 7.11
CA ALA A 95 12.71 13.62 5.85
C ALA A 95 13.74 12.65 5.22
N GLY A 96 15.03 12.84 5.49
CA GLY A 96 16.08 11.89 5.11
C GLY A 96 15.97 10.58 5.90
N ILE A 97 15.57 9.50 5.23
CA ILE A 97 15.29 8.19 5.83
C ILE A 97 16.43 7.18 5.67
N SER A 98 17.54 7.56 5.07
CA SER A 98 18.65 6.66 4.72
C SER A 98 19.30 5.93 5.92
N SER A 99 19.04 6.35 7.16
CA SER A 99 19.43 5.62 8.36
C SER A 99 18.51 4.44 8.70
N GLN A 100 17.32 4.39 8.12
CA GLN A 100 16.30 3.37 8.38
C GLN A 100 16.02 2.51 7.15
N VAL A 101 16.25 3.03 5.96
CA VAL A 101 15.94 2.39 4.69
C VAL A 101 17.20 2.27 3.85
N THR A 102 17.46 1.10 3.32
CA THR A 102 18.55 0.84 2.36
C THR A 102 18.01 0.12 1.14
N LEU A 103 18.52 0.46 -0.04
CA LEU A 103 18.14 -0.26 -1.26
C LEU A 103 18.54 -1.72 -1.17
N ALA A 104 17.65 -2.57 -1.60
CA ALA A 104 17.77 -4.01 -1.59
C ALA A 104 17.16 -4.61 -2.87
N THR A 105 17.10 -5.93 -2.93
CA THR A 105 16.38 -6.66 -3.97
C THR A 105 15.54 -7.75 -3.33
N SER A 106 14.38 -7.99 -3.89
CA SER A 106 13.48 -9.08 -3.53
C SER A 106 13.17 -9.94 -4.74
N SER A 107 12.77 -11.18 -4.51
CA SER A 107 12.26 -12.07 -5.56
C SER A 107 10.75 -12.08 -5.53
N VAL A 108 10.13 -12.12 -6.68
CA VAL A 108 8.66 -12.30 -6.79
C VAL A 108 8.33 -13.75 -6.45
N GLU A 109 7.61 -13.97 -5.36
CA GLU A 109 7.18 -15.31 -4.91
C GLU A 109 5.82 -15.70 -5.46
N SER A 110 4.91 -14.71 -5.57
CA SER A 110 3.61 -14.94 -6.20
C SER A 110 3.09 -13.69 -6.91
N ILE A 111 2.16 -13.90 -7.85
CA ILE A 111 1.50 -12.83 -8.60
C ILE A 111 0.00 -13.09 -8.58
N THR A 112 -0.75 -12.15 -8.04
CA THR A 112 -2.20 -12.18 -8.08
C THR A 112 -2.71 -11.08 -9.01
N THR A 113 -3.66 -11.44 -9.88
CA THR A 113 -4.28 -10.49 -10.82
C THR A 113 -5.77 -10.41 -10.57
N HIS A 114 -6.30 -9.21 -10.55
CA HIS A 114 -7.75 -8.98 -10.48
C HIS A 114 -8.14 -7.80 -11.36
N SER A 115 -9.43 -7.71 -11.65
CA SER A 115 -9.98 -6.63 -12.46
C SER A 115 -11.00 -5.85 -11.66
N ARG A 116 -11.02 -4.54 -11.83
CA ARG A 116 -11.97 -3.64 -11.18
C ARG A 116 -12.65 -2.78 -12.23
N ALA A 117 -13.98 -2.76 -12.23
CA ALA A 117 -14.74 -1.85 -13.07
C ALA A 117 -14.82 -0.47 -12.40
N PRO A 118 -14.93 0.64 -13.16
CA PRO A 118 -15.10 1.98 -12.61
C PRO A 118 -16.29 2.11 -11.65
N SER A 119 -17.35 1.30 -11.87
CA SER A 119 -18.50 1.25 -10.97
C SER A 119 -18.20 0.66 -9.58
N ASP A 120 -17.09 -0.03 -9.42
CA ASP A 120 -16.71 -0.65 -8.16
C ASP A 120 -16.08 0.38 -7.19
N GLY A 121 -15.64 1.54 -7.72
CA GLY A 121 -14.97 2.59 -6.97
C GLY A 121 -13.58 2.18 -6.46
N GLY A 122 -13.03 2.98 -5.57
CA GLY A 122 -11.80 2.67 -4.83
C GLY A 122 -10.56 2.47 -5.69
N MET A 123 -10.44 3.18 -6.80
CA MET A 123 -9.25 3.27 -7.63
C MET A 123 -8.76 4.72 -7.62
N PHE A 124 -7.47 4.91 -7.47
CA PHE A 124 -6.84 6.22 -7.38
C PHE A 124 -5.73 6.37 -8.40
N SER A 125 -5.67 7.54 -9.04
CA SER A 125 -4.57 7.99 -9.86
C SER A 125 -3.67 8.89 -9.02
N LEU A 126 -2.40 8.53 -8.93
CA LEU A 126 -1.35 9.22 -8.19
C LEU A 126 -0.31 9.78 -9.17
N VAL A 127 -0.06 11.07 -9.08
CA VAL A 127 0.96 11.79 -9.86
C VAL A 127 1.99 12.40 -8.92
N CYS A 128 3.26 12.19 -9.20
CA CYS A 128 4.38 12.70 -8.40
C CYS A 128 5.33 13.58 -9.21
N GLU A 129 6.07 14.44 -8.51
CA GLU A 129 7.11 15.30 -9.10
C GLU A 129 8.41 14.53 -9.41
N ASN A 130 8.34 13.39 -10.07
CA ASN A 130 9.51 12.59 -10.42
C ASN A 130 9.98 12.74 -11.87
N GLY A 131 9.38 13.70 -12.60
CA GLY A 131 9.63 13.89 -14.03
C GLY A 131 9.01 12.84 -14.93
N ARG A 132 8.18 11.95 -14.39
CA ARG A 132 7.39 11.00 -15.18
C ARG A 132 6.04 11.62 -15.53
N THR A 133 5.57 11.28 -16.72
CA THR A 133 4.31 11.79 -17.27
C THR A 133 3.14 10.83 -17.04
N ASP A 134 3.42 9.64 -16.54
CA ASP A 134 2.43 8.59 -16.37
C ASP A 134 1.95 8.54 -14.92
N ASP A 135 0.63 8.42 -14.76
CA ASP A 135 -0.03 8.30 -13.46
C ASP A 135 0.14 6.86 -12.95
N ILE A 136 0.40 6.72 -11.66
CA ILE A 136 0.33 5.42 -10.99
C ILE A 136 -1.12 5.15 -10.62
N LEU A 137 -1.66 4.03 -11.04
CA LEU A 137 -3.02 3.61 -10.70
C LEU A 137 -3.00 2.59 -9.58
N LEU A 138 -3.64 2.91 -8.46
CA LEU A 138 -3.62 2.13 -7.22
C LEU A 138 -5.05 1.85 -6.74
N THR A 139 -5.22 0.78 -5.96
CA THR A 139 -6.46 0.55 -5.22
C THR A 139 -6.45 1.30 -3.88
N GLU A 140 -7.63 1.59 -3.32
CA GLU A 140 -7.82 2.39 -2.10
C GLU A 140 -6.95 1.95 -0.91
N ALA A 141 -6.85 0.65 -0.69
CA ALA A 141 -6.14 0.07 0.43
C ALA A 141 -4.68 -0.30 0.12
N HIS A 142 -4.12 0.21 -1.00
CA HIS A 142 -2.71 -0.02 -1.29
C HIS A 142 -1.83 0.84 -0.36
N PRO A 143 -0.92 0.25 0.44
CA PRO A 143 -0.13 1.02 1.39
C PRO A 143 1.12 1.61 0.73
N LEU A 144 1.32 2.89 0.98
CA LEU A 144 2.51 3.62 0.54
C LEU A 144 3.28 4.14 1.75
N LEU A 145 4.60 4.19 1.64
CA LEU A 145 5.44 4.81 2.66
C LEU A 145 5.42 6.33 2.48
N VAL A 146 4.80 7.01 3.43
CA VAL A 146 4.57 8.46 3.40
C VAL A 146 5.37 9.21 4.46
N TRP A 147 5.71 10.46 4.17
CA TRP A 147 6.22 11.45 5.11
C TRP A 147 5.16 12.50 5.41
N SER A 148 4.79 12.67 6.67
CA SER A 148 3.77 13.65 7.11
C SER A 148 4.34 14.93 7.70
N GLY A 149 5.62 15.17 7.54
CA GLY A 149 6.30 16.34 8.12
C GLY A 149 6.40 17.51 7.15
N SER A 150 6.65 18.70 7.72
CA SER A 150 7.06 19.86 6.94
C SER A 150 8.53 19.68 6.53
N ALA A 151 8.77 19.21 5.31
CA ALA A 151 10.11 19.20 4.72
C ALA A 151 10.32 20.52 3.98
N ASP A 152 11.07 21.43 4.58
CA ASP A 152 11.66 22.53 3.86
C ASP A 152 12.75 21.98 2.92
N GLU A 153 13.09 22.68 1.83
CA GLU A 153 14.02 22.29 0.76
C GLU A 153 15.40 21.77 1.23
N ASN A 154 15.67 21.83 2.53
CA ASN A 154 16.93 21.40 3.15
C ASN A 154 16.85 20.12 3.98
N VAL A 155 15.82 19.30 3.84
CA VAL A 155 15.74 17.95 4.46
C VAL A 155 15.83 17.95 6.01
N THR A 156 15.60 19.08 6.67
CA THR A 156 15.76 19.22 8.12
C THR A 156 14.42 19.30 8.88
N GLY A 157 13.31 19.10 8.19
CA GLY A 157 11.97 19.10 8.80
C GLY A 157 11.80 17.94 9.80
N SER A 158 11.08 18.18 10.88
CA SER A 158 10.60 17.11 11.74
C SER A 158 9.26 16.58 11.26
N GLY A 159 9.10 15.26 11.27
CA GLY A 159 7.88 14.60 10.84
C GLY A 159 7.97 13.11 11.11
N VAL A 160 7.09 12.35 10.51
CA VAL A 160 7.00 10.90 10.70
C VAL A 160 6.91 10.22 9.34
N TRP A 161 7.73 9.22 9.10
CA TRP A 161 7.56 8.24 8.06
C TRP A 161 6.71 7.08 8.60
N TYR A 162 5.68 6.68 7.85
CA TYR A 162 4.81 5.56 8.19
C TYR A 162 4.09 5.05 6.93
N PHE A 163 3.48 3.88 7.00
CA PHE A 163 2.64 3.38 5.92
C PHE A 163 1.22 3.90 6.06
N GLU A 164 0.63 4.37 4.95
CA GLU A 164 -0.73 4.87 4.88
C GLU A 164 -1.43 4.31 3.64
N TYR A 165 -2.72 4.04 3.75
CA TYR A 165 -3.54 3.65 2.61
C TYR A 165 -3.73 4.81 1.63
N VAL A 166 -3.76 4.48 0.33
CA VAL A 166 -3.89 5.49 -0.73
C VAL A 166 -5.10 6.40 -0.53
N GLU A 167 -6.23 5.85 -0.07
CA GLU A 167 -7.45 6.63 0.17
C GLU A 167 -7.31 7.68 1.29
N ASP A 168 -6.39 7.49 2.21
CA ASP A 168 -6.14 8.36 3.36
C ASP A 168 -4.92 9.29 3.16
N ILE A 169 -4.23 9.19 2.03
CA ILE A 169 -3.05 10.02 1.76
C ILE A 169 -3.45 11.47 1.47
N HIS A 170 -2.87 12.38 2.24
CA HIS A 170 -3.03 13.81 2.01
C HIS A 170 -2.05 14.32 0.93
N PRO A 171 -2.46 15.22 0.02
CA PRO A 171 -1.57 15.75 -1.02
C PRO A 171 -0.32 16.48 -0.51
N ASP A 172 -0.32 16.96 0.74
CA ASP A 172 0.86 17.59 1.35
C ASP A 172 1.90 16.57 1.86
N PHE A 173 1.60 15.28 1.83
CA PHE A 173 2.56 14.23 2.18
C PHE A 173 3.58 14.06 1.06
N LYS A 174 4.72 13.47 1.41
CA LYS A 174 5.72 13.08 0.44
C LYS A 174 5.85 11.55 0.42
N LEU A 175 6.26 11.02 -0.72
CA LEU A 175 6.51 9.59 -0.89
C LEU A 175 8.00 9.32 -0.94
N LEU A 176 8.40 8.07 -0.72
CA LEU A 176 9.79 7.65 -0.84
C LEU A 176 10.08 7.19 -2.27
N SER A 177 11.04 7.86 -2.90
CA SER A 177 11.52 7.49 -4.24
C SER A 177 12.57 6.38 -4.19
N SER A 178 12.86 5.78 -5.36
CA SER A 178 13.95 4.80 -5.52
C SER A 178 15.36 5.38 -5.35
N SER A 179 15.50 6.69 -5.25
CA SER A 179 16.75 7.34 -4.81
C SER A 179 16.86 7.50 -3.30
N LEU A 180 15.87 7.03 -2.54
CA LEU A 180 15.70 7.21 -1.08
C LEU A 180 15.52 8.67 -0.68
N GLU A 181 15.04 9.50 -1.58
CA GLU A 181 14.70 10.89 -1.34
C GLU A 181 13.18 11.07 -1.33
N PRO A 182 12.66 11.96 -0.46
CA PRO A 182 11.24 12.30 -0.46
C PRO A 182 10.87 13.04 -1.73
N ILE A 183 9.73 12.70 -2.32
CA ILE A 183 9.17 13.37 -3.49
C ILE A 183 7.76 13.88 -3.21
N ASP A 184 7.42 15.00 -3.81
CA ASP A 184 6.12 15.62 -3.65
C ASP A 184 5.03 14.90 -4.46
N ILE A 185 3.84 14.84 -3.89
CA ILE A 185 2.64 14.39 -4.56
C ILE A 185 2.07 15.58 -5.32
N THR A 186 2.01 15.49 -6.64
CA THR A 186 1.40 16.52 -7.48
C THR A 186 -0.13 16.46 -7.40
N SER A 187 -0.67 15.25 -7.48
CA SER A 187 -2.11 15.00 -7.29
C SER A 187 -2.38 13.55 -6.88
N ILE A 188 -3.46 13.37 -6.15
CA ILE A 188 -4.08 12.07 -5.87
C ILE A 188 -5.58 12.25 -6.06
N THR A 189 -6.17 11.48 -6.96
CA THR A 189 -7.58 11.64 -7.34
C THR A 189 -8.23 10.29 -7.58
N GLU A 190 -9.50 10.16 -7.19
CA GLU A 190 -10.25 8.96 -7.53
C GLU A 190 -10.36 8.82 -9.06
N PHE A 191 -10.06 7.62 -9.54
CA PHE A 191 -10.08 7.30 -10.97
C PHE A 191 -11.52 7.12 -11.45
N THR A 192 -11.94 7.97 -12.38
CA THR A 192 -13.31 7.99 -12.95
C THR A 192 -13.36 7.51 -14.41
N GLY A 193 -12.41 6.69 -14.81
CA GLY A 193 -12.37 6.13 -16.16
C GLY A 193 -13.62 5.31 -16.51
N SER A 194 -13.77 4.95 -17.77
CA SER A 194 -14.92 4.17 -18.28
C SER A 194 -14.56 2.71 -18.60
N VAL A 195 -13.32 2.31 -18.40
CA VAL A 195 -12.80 1.00 -18.78
C VAL A 195 -12.39 0.24 -17.53
N THR A 196 -12.74 -1.06 -17.48
CA THR A 196 -12.25 -1.97 -16.45
C THR A 196 -10.73 -2.00 -16.46
N GLN A 197 -10.14 -1.83 -15.29
CA GLN A 197 -8.69 -1.86 -15.07
C GLN A 197 -8.26 -3.23 -14.56
N SER A 198 -7.08 -3.66 -14.96
CA SER A 198 -6.42 -4.83 -14.37
C SER A 198 -5.41 -4.36 -13.35
N PHE A 199 -5.40 -5.01 -12.20
CA PHE A 199 -4.49 -4.74 -11.11
C PHE A 199 -3.66 -5.97 -10.79
N PHE A 200 -2.44 -5.74 -10.33
CA PHE A 200 -1.47 -6.76 -9.98
C PHE A 200 -1.00 -6.54 -8.56
N ARG A 201 -0.95 -7.61 -7.81
CA ARG A 201 -0.28 -7.69 -6.51
C ARG A 201 0.86 -8.66 -6.66
N PHE A 202 2.05 -8.23 -6.31
CA PHE A 202 3.23 -9.08 -6.18
C PHE A 202 3.52 -9.31 -4.71
N ASP A 203 3.68 -10.57 -4.37
CA ASP A 203 4.25 -11.01 -3.12
C ASP A 203 5.75 -11.13 -3.35
N VAL A 204 6.56 -10.39 -2.60
CA VAL A 204 8.01 -10.25 -2.81
C VAL A 204 8.77 -10.52 -1.53
N GLU A 205 9.79 -11.37 -1.61
CA GLU A 205 10.61 -11.78 -0.48
C GLU A 205 12.08 -11.36 -0.66
N PRO A 206 12.80 -10.97 0.41
CA PRO A 206 12.43 -11.05 1.82
C PRO A 206 11.94 -9.72 2.43
N TYR A 207 11.57 -8.72 1.68
CA TYR A 207 11.37 -7.38 2.25
C TYR A 207 9.95 -6.82 2.12
N ASP A 208 8.97 -7.54 1.58
CA ASP A 208 7.56 -7.14 1.46
C ASP A 208 7.28 -5.76 0.86
N VAL A 209 8.29 -5.09 0.32
CA VAL A 209 8.20 -3.78 -0.32
C VAL A 209 9.01 -3.77 -1.60
N TYR A 210 8.56 -3.00 -2.59
CA TYR A 210 9.26 -2.85 -3.87
C TYR A 210 8.93 -1.52 -4.52
N PHE A 211 9.60 -1.19 -5.63
CA PHE A 211 9.41 0.09 -6.31
C PHE A 211 8.59 -0.08 -7.59
N VAL A 212 7.46 0.64 -7.64
CA VAL A 212 6.60 0.79 -8.82
C VAL A 212 6.70 2.24 -9.30
N GLU A 213 7.03 2.44 -10.58
CA GLU A 213 7.28 3.76 -11.15
C GLU A 213 8.27 4.62 -10.33
N GLY A 214 9.15 3.94 -9.58
CA GLY A 214 10.14 4.57 -8.71
C GLY A 214 9.62 5.02 -7.35
N ILE A 215 8.40 4.64 -6.96
CA ILE A 215 7.79 4.87 -5.65
C ILE A 215 7.79 3.57 -4.87
N LEU A 216 8.10 3.63 -3.57
CA LEU A 216 8.07 2.48 -2.69
C LEU A 216 6.63 2.13 -2.31
N VAL A 217 6.25 0.90 -2.58
CA VAL A 217 4.96 0.32 -2.24
C VAL A 217 5.15 -0.92 -1.35
N HIS A 218 4.16 -1.26 -0.55
CA HIS A 218 4.10 -2.54 0.17
C HIS A 218 3.37 -3.59 -0.67
N ASN A 219 3.72 -4.89 -0.54
CA ASN A 219 3.03 -5.97 -1.26
C ASN A 219 1.72 -6.40 -0.58
#